data_47166d43a6bd34af1cce4cf4473c1eed
#
_entry.id   47166d43a6bd34af1cce4cf4473c1eed
#
_cell.length_a   1.000
_cell.length_b   1.000
_cell.length_c   1.000
_cell.angle_alpha   90.00
_cell.angle_beta   90.00
_cell.angle_gamma   90.00
#
_symmetry.space_group_name_H-M   'P 1'
#
loop_
_entity.id
_entity.type
_entity.pdbx_description
1 polymer ?
#
loop_
_entity_poly.entity_id
_entity_poly.type
_entity_poly.pdbx_seq_one_letter_code
_entity_poly.pdbx_strand_id
1 'polypeptide(L)'
;MRYMKPQTVIFGLTLQNIISLMCCLTIMLTATSCGNNAKKEEIVVDGIIPLISESELILRSDLIIEGTVSEIMDSKWSNPNNEKGENFRNILQTDIVVNIDNYLFGERDDNQAIVRIDKGEDENTIVSSDGYPDFEVNEKVLLFLSRDDSDIATDEDYYVLTGMRQGKYDLSESENSRLSNTINTYISSMEVDNERDTEVIDELKDKIEKEHNMHPNYSDEQKQKQIEIDNENKKLFGE
;
A
#
# COMPACT_ATOMS: atom_id res chain seq x y z
N MET A 1 -65.88 -29.86 54.32
CA MET A 1 -64.69 -30.09 53.46
C MET A 1 -64.47 -28.89 52.56
N ARG A 2 -63.44 -28.07 52.85
CA ARG A 2 -63.12 -26.88 52.10
C ARG A 2 -62.01 -27.22 51.08
N TYR A 3 -62.28 -27.09 49.80
CA TYR A 3 -61.24 -27.11 48.78
C TYR A 3 -60.81 -25.68 48.50
N MET A 4 -59.57 -25.39 48.88
CA MET A 4 -58.88 -24.18 48.48
C MET A 4 -58.32 -24.36 47.07
N LYS A 5 -58.57 -23.40 46.17
CA LYS A 5 -57.86 -23.22 44.93
C LYS A 5 -56.84 -22.11 45.14
N PRO A 6 -55.55 -22.38 45.15
CA PRO A 6 -54.56 -21.34 44.97
C PRO A 6 -53.64 -21.69 43.79
N GLN A 7 -53.87 -21.15 42.61
CA GLN A 7 -52.80 -21.19 41.58
C GLN A 7 -52.84 -20.10 40.51
N THR A 8 -53.89 -19.27 40.47
CA THR A 8 -54.00 -18.29 39.36
C THR A 8 -53.30 -16.95 39.61
N VAL A 9 -52.91 -16.63 40.83
CA VAL A 9 -52.29 -15.33 41.17
C VAL A 9 -50.76 -15.31 40.90
N ILE A 10 -50.11 -16.47 41.00
CA ILE A 10 -48.64 -16.54 40.83
C ILE A 10 -48.23 -16.44 39.35
N PHE A 11 -49.07 -16.90 38.43
CA PHE A 11 -48.75 -16.90 37.00
C PHE A 11 -48.83 -15.51 36.36
N GLY A 12 -49.69 -14.63 36.82
CA GLY A 12 -49.83 -13.27 36.31
C GLY A 12 -48.66 -12.35 36.71
N LEU A 13 -48.19 -12.51 37.95
CA LEU A 13 -47.06 -11.71 38.46
C LEU A 13 -45.72 -12.09 37.83
N THR A 14 -45.54 -13.38 37.51
CA THR A 14 -44.29 -13.84 36.87
C THR A 14 -44.18 -13.43 35.40
N LEU A 15 -45.29 -13.46 34.65
CA LEU A 15 -45.32 -13.07 33.24
C LEU A 15 -45.06 -11.56 33.06
N GLN A 16 -45.65 -10.74 33.94
CA GLN A 16 -45.47 -9.29 33.89
C GLN A 16 -44.04 -8.87 34.27
N ASN A 17 -43.42 -9.57 35.22
CA ASN A 17 -42.03 -9.37 35.59
C ASN A 17 -41.05 -9.83 34.49
N ILE A 18 -41.38 -10.93 33.79
CA ILE A 18 -40.54 -11.41 32.65
C ILE A 18 -40.61 -10.43 31.47
N ILE A 19 -41.80 -9.91 31.14
CA ILE A 19 -41.99 -8.92 30.09
C ILE A 19 -41.24 -7.59 30.43
N SER A 20 -41.35 -7.14 31.69
CA SER A 20 -40.62 -5.95 32.16
C SER A 20 -39.10 -6.14 32.10
N LEU A 21 -38.60 -7.31 32.48
CA LEU A 21 -37.17 -7.65 32.42
C LEU A 21 -36.67 -7.72 30.98
N MET A 22 -37.45 -8.30 30.06
CA MET A 22 -37.13 -8.33 28.62
C MET A 22 -37.13 -6.93 27.99
N CYS A 23 -38.07 -6.04 28.33
CA CYS A 23 -38.06 -4.65 27.87
C CYS A 23 -36.84 -3.87 28.38
N CYS A 24 -36.45 -4.07 29.65
CA CYS A 24 -35.21 -3.43 30.15
C CYS A 24 -33.95 -3.93 29.47
N LEU A 25 -33.88 -5.24 29.14
CA LEU A 25 -32.73 -5.82 28.44
C LEU A 25 -32.63 -5.32 27.01
N THR A 26 -33.74 -5.14 26.29
CA THR A 26 -33.74 -4.59 24.92
C THR A 26 -33.35 -3.11 24.88
N ILE A 27 -33.75 -2.33 25.90
CA ILE A 27 -33.36 -0.92 25.99
C ILE A 27 -31.84 -0.75 26.29
N MET A 28 -31.26 -1.66 27.08
CA MET A 28 -29.81 -1.64 27.35
C MET A 28 -28.96 -2.03 26.13
N LEU A 29 -29.45 -2.90 25.23
CA LEU A 29 -28.75 -3.30 24.01
C LEU A 29 -28.80 -2.24 22.92
N THR A 30 -29.71 -1.28 22.95
CA THR A 30 -29.77 -0.19 21.96
C THR A 30 -28.96 1.05 22.37
N ALA A 31 -28.52 1.13 23.63
CA ALA A 31 -27.77 2.29 24.13
C ALA A 31 -26.25 2.23 23.86
N THR A 32 -25.71 1.11 23.33
CA THR A 32 -24.29 0.94 23.06
C THR A 32 -23.89 1.23 21.63
N SER A 33 -24.81 1.72 20.78
CA SER A 33 -24.52 2.07 19.37
C SER A 33 -24.41 3.58 19.12
N CYS A 34 -23.99 4.38 20.11
CA CYS A 34 -23.43 5.69 19.82
C CYS A 34 -21.92 5.53 19.68
N GLY A 35 -21.49 4.95 18.56
CA GLY A 35 -20.15 5.17 18.08
C GLY A 35 -20.02 6.68 17.83
N ASN A 36 -19.20 7.36 18.60
CA ASN A 36 -18.68 8.67 18.23
C ASN A 36 -17.93 8.44 16.92
N ASN A 37 -18.57 8.70 15.79
CA ASN A 37 -17.88 8.96 14.53
C ASN A 37 -17.21 10.33 14.70
N ALA A 38 -16.17 10.39 15.51
CA ALA A 38 -15.26 11.52 15.47
C ALA A 38 -14.75 11.59 14.02
N LYS A 39 -15.00 12.70 13.35
CA LYS A 39 -14.52 12.93 11.99
C LYS A 39 -13.00 12.84 12.05
N LYS A 40 -12.40 11.90 11.30
CA LYS A 40 -10.95 11.82 11.19
C LYS A 40 -10.40 13.11 10.60
N GLU A 41 -9.22 13.51 11.06
CA GLU A 41 -8.46 14.60 10.44
C GLU A 41 -7.98 14.13 9.06
N GLU A 42 -8.20 14.92 8.03
CA GLU A 42 -7.76 14.63 6.67
C GLU A 42 -6.57 15.51 6.33
N ILE A 43 -5.44 14.87 6.02
CA ILE A 43 -4.20 15.49 5.57
C ILE A 43 -4.01 15.12 4.10
N VAL A 44 -4.00 16.15 3.25
CA VAL A 44 -3.76 15.96 1.80
C VAL A 44 -2.33 16.41 1.51
N VAL A 45 -1.54 15.49 0.93
CA VAL A 45 -0.16 15.76 0.50
C VAL A 45 -0.14 15.83 -1.01
N ASP A 46 -0.10 17.05 -1.53
CA ASP A 46 0.02 17.33 -2.96
C ASP A 46 1.47 17.67 -3.31
N GLY A 47 1.94 17.19 -4.45
CA GLY A 47 3.29 17.46 -4.92
C GLY A 47 3.41 17.36 -6.43
N ILE A 48 4.45 18.02 -6.98
CA ILE A 48 4.83 17.83 -8.38
C ILE A 48 5.69 16.56 -8.45
N ILE A 49 5.17 15.54 -9.13
CA ILE A 49 5.91 14.30 -9.39
C ILE A 49 6.57 14.45 -10.75
N PRO A 50 7.92 14.50 -10.83
CA PRO A 50 8.61 14.51 -12.10
C PRO A 50 8.28 13.25 -12.90
N LEU A 51 7.97 13.41 -14.18
CA LEU A 51 7.84 12.26 -15.08
C LEU A 51 9.22 11.66 -15.30
N ILE A 52 9.34 10.36 -15.08
CA ILE A 52 10.52 9.58 -15.43
C ILE A 52 10.24 8.78 -16.71
N SER A 53 11.29 8.56 -17.49
CA SER A 53 11.21 7.73 -18.68
C SER A 53 11.09 6.25 -18.30
N GLU A 54 10.61 5.43 -19.22
CA GLU A 54 10.57 3.98 -19.05
C GLU A 54 11.95 3.41 -18.76
N SER A 55 12.99 3.88 -19.49
CA SER A 55 14.38 3.48 -19.26
C SER A 55 14.83 3.82 -17.83
N GLU A 56 14.51 5.02 -17.33
CA GLU A 56 14.79 5.40 -15.94
C GLU A 56 14.00 4.56 -14.93
N LEU A 57 12.75 4.24 -15.24
CA LEU A 57 11.93 3.36 -14.38
C LEU A 57 12.59 1.98 -14.23
N ILE A 58 13.04 1.39 -15.35
CA ILE A 58 13.75 0.12 -15.37
C ILE A 58 15.08 0.24 -14.60
N LEU A 59 15.93 1.21 -14.97
CA LEU A 59 17.30 1.32 -14.47
C LEU A 59 17.41 1.71 -12.99
N ARG A 60 16.37 2.34 -12.42
CA ARG A 60 16.31 2.73 -11.02
C ARG A 60 15.67 1.66 -10.14
N SER A 61 15.10 0.60 -10.72
CA SER A 61 14.46 -0.47 -9.96
C SER A 61 15.47 -1.54 -9.57
N ASP A 62 15.45 -1.94 -8.32
CA ASP A 62 16.21 -3.07 -7.78
C ASP A 62 15.44 -4.39 -7.97
N LEU A 63 14.11 -4.29 -8.11
CA LEU A 63 13.21 -5.42 -8.29
C LEU A 63 12.06 -5.03 -9.21
N ILE A 64 11.80 -5.83 -10.24
CA ILE A 64 10.63 -5.67 -11.12
C ILE A 64 9.88 -7.00 -11.11
N ILE A 65 8.61 -6.96 -10.69
CA ILE A 65 7.80 -8.15 -10.45
C ILE A 65 6.40 -8.01 -11.03
N GLU A 66 5.85 -9.13 -11.45
CA GLU A 66 4.41 -9.35 -11.50
C GLU A 66 3.98 -10.04 -10.22
N GLY A 67 2.87 -9.62 -9.64
CA GLY A 67 2.39 -10.22 -8.41
C GLY A 67 0.93 -9.91 -8.11
N THR A 68 0.46 -10.54 -7.05
CA THR A 68 -0.91 -10.37 -6.55
C THR A 68 -0.86 -9.77 -5.15
N VAL A 69 -1.56 -8.67 -4.93
CA VAL A 69 -1.69 -8.05 -3.61
C VAL A 69 -2.41 -9.01 -2.66
N SER A 70 -1.71 -9.48 -1.63
CA SER A 70 -2.26 -10.43 -0.66
C SER A 70 -2.83 -9.77 0.58
N GLU A 71 -2.24 -8.65 1.01
CA GLU A 71 -2.63 -7.96 2.24
C GLU A 71 -2.29 -6.47 2.14
N ILE A 72 -3.12 -5.63 2.73
CA ILE A 72 -2.85 -4.22 3.02
C ILE A 72 -2.80 -4.11 4.53
N MET A 73 -1.64 -3.83 5.09
CA MET A 73 -1.43 -3.78 6.52
C MET A 73 -1.98 -2.50 7.13
N ASP A 74 -2.19 -2.50 8.44
CA ASP A 74 -2.55 -1.29 9.17
C ASP A 74 -1.46 -0.22 9.01
N SER A 75 -1.90 1.03 8.79
CA SER A 75 -0.98 2.15 8.63
C SER A 75 -0.26 2.48 9.94
N LYS A 76 1.01 2.86 9.83
CA LYS A 76 1.86 3.22 10.96
C LYS A 76 2.60 4.54 10.71
N TRP A 77 2.80 5.33 11.76
CA TRP A 77 3.62 6.53 11.69
C TRP A 77 5.11 6.15 11.68
N SER A 78 5.90 6.81 10.82
CA SER A 78 7.35 6.56 10.70
C SER A 78 8.15 7.02 11.92
N ASN A 79 7.62 7.99 12.68
CA ASN A 79 8.23 8.55 13.89
C ASN A 79 7.19 8.80 15.00
N PRO A 80 6.49 7.77 15.50
CA PRO A 80 5.47 7.93 16.52
C PRO A 80 6.10 8.53 17.79
N ASN A 81 5.39 9.50 18.42
CA ASN A 81 5.85 10.20 19.63
C ASN A 81 7.22 10.92 19.51
N ASN A 82 7.70 11.18 18.30
CA ASN A 82 9.00 11.78 18.02
C ASN A 82 10.19 10.99 18.61
N GLU A 83 10.08 9.67 18.69
CA GLU A 83 11.11 8.81 19.27
C GLU A 83 12.46 8.90 18.52
N LYS A 84 12.42 9.19 17.20
CA LYS A 84 13.60 9.43 16.36
C LYS A 84 14.08 10.88 16.35
N GLY A 85 13.46 11.75 17.19
CA GLY A 85 13.76 13.19 17.31
C GLY A 85 12.75 14.07 16.57
N GLU A 86 12.64 15.34 17.00
CA GLU A 86 11.66 16.31 16.46
C GLU A 86 11.93 16.70 15.00
N ASN A 87 13.17 16.60 14.55
CA ASN A 87 13.56 16.93 13.17
C ASN A 87 13.33 15.76 12.20
N PHE A 88 13.02 14.56 12.70
CA PHE A 88 12.72 13.41 11.86
C PHE A 88 11.28 13.50 11.35
N ARG A 89 11.09 13.39 10.03
CA ARG A 89 9.75 13.46 9.43
C ARG A 89 8.86 12.33 9.98
N ASN A 90 7.65 12.70 10.38
CA ASN A 90 6.65 11.77 10.84
C ASN A 90 5.57 11.61 9.75
N ILE A 91 5.60 10.51 9.03
CA ILE A 91 4.74 10.23 7.87
C ILE A 91 3.92 8.98 8.18
N LEU A 92 2.63 9.01 7.86
CA LEU A 92 1.76 7.84 7.94
C LEU A 92 2.01 6.95 6.73
N GLN A 93 2.45 5.72 6.98
CA GLN A 93 2.87 4.76 5.96
C GLN A 93 2.04 3.49 6.02
N THR A 94 1.76 2.90 4.86
CA THR A 94 1.08 1.61 4.73
C THR A 94 1.97 0.62 4.03
N ASP A 95 2.10 -0.57 4.59
CA ASP A 95 2.82 -1.69 3.99
C ASP A 95 1.84 -2.58 3.22
N ILE A 96 2.15 -2.83 1.95
CA ILE A 96 1.38 -3.66 1.02
C ILE A 96 2.16 -4.95 0.82
N VAL A 97 1.55 -6.09 1.13
CA VAL A 97 2.17 -7.41 0.91
C VAL A 97 1.75 -7.93 -0.45
N VAL A 98 2.73 -8.23 -1.29
CA VAL A 98 2.53 -8.73 -2.66
C VAL A 98 3.13 -10.13 -2.77
N ASN A 99 2.32 -11.12 -3.12
CA ASN A 99 2.80 -12.44 -3.54
C ASN A 99 3.37 -12.31 -4.96
N ILE A 100 4.60 -12.77 -5.15
CA ILE A 100 5.30 -12.65 -6.42
C ILE A 100 4.93 -13.84 -7.31
N ASP A 101 4.34 -13.55 -8.46
CA ASP A 101 3.97 -14.54 -9.47
C ASP A 101 5.14 -14.72 -10.46
N ASN A 102 5.78 -13.64 -10.91
CA ASN A 102 6.92 -13.65 -11.83
C ASN A 102 7.98 -12.61 -11.44
N TYR A 103 9.24 -13.00 -11.51
CA TYR A 103 10.38 -12.09 -11.45
C TYR A 103 10.76 -11.67 -12.88
N LEU A 104 10.73 -10.38 -13.15
CA LEU A 104 11.16 -9.78 -14.41
C LEU A 104 12.58 -9.23 -14.32
N PHE A 105 12.95 -8.74 -13.13
CA PHE A 105 14.31 -8.31 -12.79
C PHE A 105 14.53 -8.42 -11.27
N GLY A 106 15.77 -8.75 -10.87
CA GLY A 106 16.08 -9.03 -9.49
C GLY A 106 15.53 -10.37 -9.01
N GLU A 107 15.86 -10.74 -7.79
CA GLU A 107 15.39 -11.98 -7.15
C GLU A 107 15.33 -11.81 -5.63
N ARG A 108 14.56 -12.68 -4.97
CA ARG A 108 14.46 -12.77 -3.51
C ARG A 108 14.45 -14.23 -3.10
N ASP A 109 14.82 -14.49 -1.84
CA ASP A 109 14.77 -15.84 -1.27
C ASP A 109 13.33 -16.31 -0.97
N ASP A 110 12.40 -15.35 -0.80
CA ASP A 110 10.98 -15.59 -0.57
C ASP A 110 10.13 -15.10 -1.76
N ASN A 111 8.89 -15.60 -1.85
CA ASN A 111 7.96 -15.23 -2.92
C ASN A 111 7.03 -14.08 -2.49
N GLN A 112 7.48 -13.21 -1.60
CA GLN A 112 6.72 -12.04 -1.16
C GLN A 112 7.59 -10.79 -1.20
N ALA A 113 6.98 -9.65 -1.51
CA ALA A 113 7.57 -8.34 -1.37
C ALA A 113 6.66 -7.46 -0.49
N ILE A 114 7.25 -6.69 0.41
CA ILE A 114 6.56 -5.62 1.13
C ILE A 114 6.82 -4.32 0.40
N VAL A 115 5.76 -3.62 0.01
CA VAL A 115 5.83 -2.33 -0.67
C VAL A 115 5.27 -1.26 0.26
N ARG A 116 6.10 -0.32 0.67
CA ARG A 116 5.72 0.79 1.56
C ARG A 116 5.31 2.02 0.77
N ILE A 117 4.17 2.60 1.13
CA ILE A 117 3.66 3.85 0.55
C ILE A 117 3.39 4.88 1.65
N ASP A 118 3.64 6.16 1.34
CA ASP A 118 3.47 7.29 2.27
C ASP A 118 2.04 7.83 2.20
N LYS A 119 1.07 6.99 2.50
CA LYS A 119 -0.34 7.33 2.69
C LYS A 119 -1.03 6.23 3.49
N GLY A 120 -2.22 6.52 4.01
CA GLY A 120 -3.01 5.54 4.75
C GLY A 120 -3.97 6.18 5.74
N GLU A 121 -4.50 5.38 6.65
CA GLU A 121 -5.38 5.87 7.70
C GLU A 121 -5.12 5.15 9.03
N ASP A 122 -5.31 5.90 10.12
CA ASP A 122 -5.36 5.37 11.47
C ASP A 122 -6.71 5.72 12.14
N GLU A 123 -6.81 5.56 13.45
CA GLU A 123 -8.05 5.84 14.19
C GLU A 123 -8.51 7.31 14.07
N ASN A 124 -7.59 8.26 13.93
CA ASN A 124 -7.83 9.69 14.02
C ASN A 124 -7.56 10.44 12.71
N THR A 125 -6.75 9.89 11.81
CA THR A 125 -6.17 10.61 10.67
C THR A 125 -6.32 9.81 9.39
N ILE A 126 -6.58 10.50 8.29
CA ILE A 126 -6.46 9.99 6.92
C ILE A 126 -5.39 10.82 6.23
N VAL A 127 -4.36 10.18 5.69
CA VAL A 127 -3.35 10.82 4.85
C VAL A 127 -3.57 10.35 3.42
N SER A 128 -3.93 11.26 2.55
CA SER A 128 -4.03 11.04 1.11
C SER A 128 -2.87 11.71 0.37
N SER A 129 -2.42 11.10 -0.71
CA SER A 129 -1.33 11.64 -1.52
C SER A 129 -1.51 11.26 -2.99
N ASP A 130 -1.44 12.25 -3.87
CA ASP A 130 -1.42 12.03 -5.33
C ASP A 130 -0.15 11.34 -5.81
N GLY A 131 0.88 11.31 -4.96
CA GLY A 131 2.15 10.66 -5.23
C GLY A 131 2.08 9.14 -5.26
N TYR A 132 1.13 8.55 -4.56
CA TYR A 132 1.03 7.10 -4.42
C TYR A 132 -0.30 6.57 -4.96
N PRO A 133 -0.27 5.43 -5.68
CA PRO A 133 -1.48 4.77 -6.16
C PRO A 133 -2.24 4.11 -5.01
N ASP A 134 -3.51 3.79 -5.25
CA ASP A 134 -4.26 2.87 -4.41
C ASP A 134 -3.88 1.42 -4.72
N PHE A 135 -4.11 0.54 -3.75
CA PHE A 135 -3.98 -0.90 -3.88
C PHE A 135 -5.24 -1.57 -3.39
N GLU A 136 -5.61 -2.68 -4.04
CA GLU A 136 -6.74 -3.51 -3.63
C GLU A 136 -6.28 -4.95 -3.39
N VAL A 137 -6.82 -5.61 -2.36
CA VAL A 137 -6.51 -7.03 -2.10
C VAL A 137 -7.01 -7.88 -3.27
N ASN A 138 -6.18 -8.81 -3.74
CA ASN A 138 -6.33 -9.63 -4.93
C ASN A 138 -6.14 -8.89 -6.27
N GLU A 139 -5.72 -7.63 -6.25
CA GLU A 139 -5.30 -6.92 -7.47
C GLU A 139 -4.03 -7.55 -8.03
N LYS A 140 -3.97 -7.77 -9.35
CA LYS A 140 -2.77 -8.20 -10.06
C LYS A 140 -2.02 -6.98 -10.60
N VAL A 141 -0.74 -6.92 -10.29
CA VAL A 141 0.08 -5.72 -10.54
C VAL A 141 1.42 -6.07 -11.17
N LEU A 142 1.90 -5.17 -12.04
CA LEU A 142 3.30 -5.08 -12.43
C LEU A 142 3.92 -3.94 -11.63
N LEU A 143 4.97 -4.23 -10.86
CA LEU A 143 5.62 -3.28 -9.96
C LEU A 143 7.09 -3.09 -10.31
N PHE A 144 7.48 -1.82 -10.33
CA PHE A 144 8.86 -1.35 -10.40
C PHE A 144 9.25 -0.83 -9.01
N LEU A 145 10.19 -1.49 -8.38
CA LEU A 145 10.50 -1.35 -6.96
C LEU A 145 11.97 -1.01 -6.74
N SER A 146 12.24 -0.05 -5.87
CA SER A 146 13.59 0.29 -5.42
C SER A 146 13.72 0.14 -3.90
N ARG A 147 14.94 -0.02 -3.40
CA ARG A 147 15.21 0.09 -1.97
C ARG A 147 14.97 1.54 -1.52
N ASP A 148 14.46 1.70 -0.32
CA ASP A 148 14.25 3.03 0.25
C ASP A 148 15.61 3.62 0.65
N ASP A 149 16.00 4.72 0.02
CA ASP A 149 17.22 5.49 0.30
C ASP A 149 16.90 6.85 0.94
N SER A 150 15.67 7.05 1.37
CA SER A 150 15.22 8.29 1.99
C SER A 150 15.74 8.46 3.43
N ASP A 151 15.62 9.67 3.96
CA ASP A 151 15.98 10.00 5.35
C ASP A 151 15.08 9.34 6.40
N ILE A 152 13.95 8.76 6.00
CA ILE A 152 13.04 8.00 6.86
C ILE A 152 13.16 6.49 6.69
N ALA A 153 14.07 6.01 5.83
CA ALA A 153 14.32 4.59 5.62
C ALA A 153 14.64 3.86 6.94
N THR A 154 14.23 2.61 7.01
CA THR A 154 14.48 1.74 8.16
C THR A 154 15.25 0.49 7.72
N ASP A 155 15.80 -0.26 8.69
CA ASP A 155 16.50 -1.54 8.42
C ASP A 155 15.53 -2.70 8.13
N GLU A 156 14.20 -2.44 8.03
CA GLU A 156 13.21 -3.44 7.65
C GLU A 156 13.36 -3.82 6.17
N ASP A 157 13.00 -5.06 5.84
CA ASP A 157 13.08 -5.56 4.46
C ASP A 157 11.83 -5.19 3.66
N TYR A 158 11.81 -4.01 3.10
CA TYR A 158 10.74 -3.50 2.25
C TYR A 158 11.30 -2.77 1.02
N TYR A 159 10.40 -2.46 0.10
CA TYR A 159 10.65 -1.66 -1.09
C TYR A 159 9.72 -0.46 -1.13
N VAL A 160 10.09 0.53 -1.92
CA VAL A 160 9.23 1.64 -2.32
C VAL A 160 9.00 1.61 -3.83
N LEU A 161 7.91 2.24 -4.29
CA LEU A 161 7.64 2.32 -5.73
C LEU A 161 8.66 3.22 -6.41
N THR A 162 9.36 2.71 -7.41
CA THR A 162 10.24 3.51 -8.26
C THR A 162 9.44 4.58 -8.99
N GLY A 163 9.79 5.84 -8.79
CA GLY A 163 9.04 6.96 -9.37
C GLY A 163 7.61 7.12 -8.81
N MET A 164 7.38 6.66 -7.58
CA MET A 164 6.10 6.78 -6.88
C MET A 164 4.96 6.08 -7.67
N ARG A 165 3.82 6.76 -7.91
CA ARG A 165 2.70 6.20 -8.70
C ARG A 165 3.07 5.66 -10.08
N GLN A 166 4.21 6.06 -10.62
CA GLN A 166 4.67 5.59 -11.93
C GLN A 166 5.23 4.17 -11.89
N GLY A 167 5.54 3.66 -10.70
CA GLY A 167 6.06 2.32 -10.49
C GLY A 167 5.00 1.22 -10.37
N LYS A 168 3.70 1.54 -10.44
CA LYS A 168 2.61 0.56 -10.39
C LYS A 168 1.78 0.58 -11.66
N TYR A 169 1.48 -0.60 -12.19
CA TYR A 169 0.53 -0.83 -13.28
C TYR A 169 -0.43 -1.94 -12.89
N ASP A 170 -1.72 -1.66 -13.04
CA ASP A 170 -2.78 -2.65 -12.92
C ASP A 170 -2.77 -3.54 -14.16
N LEU A 171 -2.68 -4.84 -13.97
CA LEU A 171 -2.63 -5.81 -15.08
C LEU A 171 -4.01 -6.06 -15.72
N SER A 172 -5.09 -5.53 -15.14
CA SER A 172 -6.42 -5.52 -15.73
C SER A 172 -6.65 -4.35 -16.71
N GLU A 173 -5.80 -3.30 -16.65
CA GLU A 173 -5.88 -2.15 -17.55
C GLU A 173 -5.21 -2.47 -18.90
N SER A 174 -5.89 -2.21 -20.00
CA SER A 174 -5.48 -2.66 -21.33
C SER A 174 -4.40 -1.83 -22.01
N GLU A 175 -4.18 -0.57 -21.65
CA GLU A 175 -3.18 0.30 -22.29
C GLU A 175 -2.70 1.45 -21.39
N ASN A 176 -1.40 1.70 -21.39
CA ASN A 176 -0.82 2.90 -20.83
C ASN A 176 0.07 3.60 -21.89
N SER A 177 -0.39 4.73 -22.39
CA SER A 177 0.26 5.47 -23.50
C SER A 177 1.69 5.99 -23.18
N ARG A 178 2.11 5.92 -21.92
CA ARG A 178 3.46 6.33 -21.46
C ARG A 178 4.49 5.22 -21.55
N LEU A 179 4.05 3.98 -21.75
CA LEU A 179 4.92 2.81 -21.83
C LEU A 179 5.23 2.45 -23.28
N SER A 180 6.30 1.70 -23.46
CA SER A 180 6.62 1.13 -24.77
C SER A 180 5.61 0.08 -25.18
N ASN A 181 5.64 -0.25 -26.48
CA ASN A 181 4.80 -1.34 -27.01
C ASN A 181 5.05 -2.67 -26.27
N THR A 182 6.29 -2.96 -25.87
CA THR A 182 6.64 -4.21 -25.17
C THR A 182 5.94 -4.30 -23.82
N ILE A 183 6.00 -3.24 -22.98
CA ILE A 183 5.35 -3.24 -21.67
C ILE A 183 3.83 -3.20 -21.83
N ASN A 184 3.29 -2.41 -22.76
CA ASN A 184 1.85 -2.42 -23.05
C ASN A 184 1.38 -3.79 -23.54
N THR A 185 2.15 -4.46 -24.41
CA THR A 185 1.87 -5.84 -24.85
C THR A 185 1.89 -6.79 -23.65
N TYR A 186 2.87 -6.66 -22.77
CA TYR A 186 2.94 -7.45 -21.55
C TYR A 186 1.69 -7.24 -20.67
N ILE A 187 1.31 -5.99 -20.38
CA ILE A 187 0.12 -5.69 -19.55
C ILE A 187 -1.16 -6.24 -20.18
N SER A 188 -1.33 -6.09 -21.50
CA SER A 188 -2.53 -6.53 -22.23
C SER A 188 -2.56 -8.02 -22.59
N SER A 189 -1.49 -8.77 -22.32
CA SER A 189 -1.35 -10.18 -22.73
C SER A 189 -1.91 -11.20 -21.72
N MET A 190 -2.73 -10.75 -20.73
CA MET A 190 -3.40 -11.67 -19.83
C MET A 190 -4.35 -12.58 -20.60
N GLU A 191 -4.15 -13.88 -20.46
CA GLU A 191 -5.05 -14.88 -20.98
C GLU A 191 -6.35 -15.01 -20.16
N VAL A 192 -7.28 -15.82 -20.68
CA VAL A 192 -8.58 -16.07 -20.02
C VAL A 192 -8.41 -16.65 -18.61
N ASP A 193 -7.32 -17.37 -18.36
CA ASP A 193 -6.99 -17.98 -17.06
C ASP A 193 -6.17 -17.04 -16.15
N ASN A 194 -5.97 -15.80 -16.54
CA ASN A 194 -5.13 -14.81 -15.84
C ASN A 194 -3.66 -15.23 -15.69
N GLU A 195 -3.14 -16.01 -16.62
CA GLU A 195 -1.72 -16.33 -16.76
C GLU A 195 -1.16 -15.66 -18.02
N ARG A 196 0.08 -15.16 -17.92
CA ARG A 196 0.74 -14.54 -19.08
C ARG A 196 1.41 -15.60 -19.94
N ASP A 197 1.45 -15.32 -21.25
CA ASP A 197 2.23 -16.13 -22.19
C ASP A 197 3.72 -16.02 -21.84
N THR A 198 4.41 -17.15 -21.81
CA THR A 198 5.84 -17.23 -21.51
C THR A 198 6.68 -16.40 -22.49
N GLU A 199 6.29 -16.35 -23.76
CA GLU A 199 6.99 -15.59 -24.79
C GLU A 199 6.97 -14.07 -24.47
N VAL A 200 5.84 -13.56 -23.98
CA VAL A 200 5.70 -12.14 -23.60
C VAL A 200 6.49 -11.80 -22.33
N ILE A 201 6.53 -12.76 -21.38
CA ILE A 201 7.36 -12.62 -20.17
C ILE A 201 8.85 -12.52 -20.57
N ASP A 202 9.30 -13.41 -21.44
CA ASP A 202 10.69 -13.46 -21.88
C ASP A 202 11.07 -12.20 -22.71
N GLU A 203 10.17 -11.72 -23.58
CA GLU A 203 10.37 -10.47 -24.33
C GLU A 203 10.58 -9.27 -23.41
N LEU A 204 9.80 -9.15 -22.34
CA LEU A 204 9.94 -8.06 -21.37
C LEU A 204 11.23 -8.20 -20.56
N LYS A 205 11.59 -9.42 -20.14
CA LYS A 205 12.86 -9.69 -19.45
C LYS A 205 14.07 -9.33 -20.33
N ASP A 206 14.07 -9.74 -21.57
CA ASP A 206 15.12 -9.41 -22.53
C ASP A 206 15.28 -7.89 -22.73
N LYS A 207 14.15 -7.18 -22.76
CA LYS A 207 14.17 -5.72 -22.83
C LYS A 207 14.78 -5.09 -21.59
N ILE A 208 14.39 -5.54 -20.41
CA ILE A 208 14.91 -5.05 -19.12
C ILE A 208 16.42 -5.30 -19.05
N GLU A 209 16.86 -6.52 -19.37
CA GLU A 209 18.29 -6.88 -19.39
C GLU A 209 19.08 -6.02 -20.38
N LYS A 210 18.52 -5.78 -21.56
CA LYS A 210 19.13 -4.93 -22.56
C LYS A 210 19.33 -3.49 -22.07
N GLU A 211 18.34 -2.89 -21.39
CA GLU A 211 18.48 -1.55 -20.80
C GLU A 211 19.62 -1.51 -19.77
N HIS A 212 19.70 -2.47 -18.86
CA HIS A 212 20.79 -2.54 -17.89
C HIS A 212 22.15 -2.74 -18.55
N ASN A 213 22.23 -3.59 -19.59
CA ASN A 213 23.48 -3.81 -20.34
C ASN A 213 23.95 -2.57 -21.12
N MET A 214 23.04 -1.73 -21.60
CA MET A 214 23.38 -0.46 -22.28
C MET A 214 23.84 0.61 -21.29
N HIS A 215 23.46 0.52 -20.01
CA HIS A 215 23.73 1.53 -18.98
C HIS A 215 24.35 0.91 -17.71
N PRO A 216 25.51 0.21 -17.81
CA PRO A 216 26.07 -0.58 -16.70
C PRO A 216 26.49 0.26 -15.49
N ASN A 217 26.70 1.56 -15.66
CA ASN A 217 27.14 2.48 -14.61
C ASN A 217 26.03 3.44 -14.15
N TYR A 218 24.78 3.22 -14.54
CA TYR A 218 23.68 4.15 -14.30
C TYR A 218 23.53 4.52 -12.81
N SER A 219 23.58 3.55 -11.93
CA SER A 219 23.47 3.78 -10.48
C SER A 219 24.59 4.67 -9.92
N ASP A 220 25.81 4.47 -10.39
CA ASP A 220 26.97 5.26 -9.95
C ASP A 220 26.91 6.69 -10.52
N GLU A 221 26.47 6.86 -11.76
CA GLU A 221 26.27 8.17 -12.39
C GLU A 221 25.17 8.97 -11.66
N GLN A 222 24.08 8.32 -11.26
CA GLN A 222 23.01 8.98 -10.48
C GLN A 222 23.51 9.41 -9.09
N LYS A 223 24.27 8.57 -8.39
CA LYS A 223 24.89 8.94 -7.10
C LYS A 223 25.81 10.14 -7.23
N GLN A 224 26.66 10.17 -8.28
CA GLN A 224 27.55 11.30 -8.54
C GLN A 224 26.75 12.59 -8.80
N LYS A 225 25.73 12.51 -9.63
CA LYS A 225 24.85 13.65 -9.91
C LYS A 225 24.14 14.18 -8.66
N GLN A 226 23.69 13.30 -7.77
CA GLN A 226 23.10 13.71 -6.51
C GLN A 226 24.10 14.42 -5.61
N ILE A 227 25.32 13.90 -5.48
CA ILE A 227 26.41 14.54 -4.72
C ILE A 227 26.72 15.94 -5.26
N GLU A 228 26.72 16.12 -6.59
CA GLU A 228 26.93 17.42 -7.22
C GLU A 228 25.80 18.40 -6.84
N ILE A 229 24.55 17.98 -6.93
CA ILE A 229 23.38 18.78 -6.55
C ILE A 229 23.45 19.18 -5.06
N ASP A 230 23.76 18.25 -4.17
CA ASP A 230 23.87 18.51 -2.74
C ASP A 230 24.99 19.50 -2.42
N ASN A 231 26.13 19.38 -3.12
CA ASN A 231 27.23 20.32 -2.98
C ASN A 231 26.88 21.74 -3.52
N GLU A 232 26.10 21.83 -4.58
CA GLU A 232 25.59 23.11 -5.08
C GLU A 232 24.59 23.73 -4.11
N ASN A 233 23.67 22.96 -3.57
CA ASN A 233 22.70 23.41 -2.58
C ASN A 233 23.40 23.92 -1.30
N LYS A 234 24.40 23.20 -0.79
CA LYS A 234 25.22 23.66 0.35
C LYS A 234 25.91 24.99 0.06
N LYS A 235 26.37 25.23 -1.15
CA LYS A 235 26.99 26.52 -1.54
C LYS A 235 25.97 27.65 -1.62
N LEU A 236 24.73 27.35 -2.05
CA LEU A 236 23.67 28.34 -2.26
C LEU A 236 22.96 28.70 -0.95
N PHE A 237 22.76 27.76 -0.08
CA PHE A 237 21.93 27.92 1.12
C PHE A 237 22.73 27.87 2.43
N GLY A 238 24.01 27.54 2.42
CA GLY A 238 24.91 27.66 3.55
C GLY A 238 24.72 26.60 4.65
N GLU A 239 24.24 25.40 4.27
CA GLU A 239 24.17 24.23 5.13
C GLU A 239 25.34 23.28 4.91
#